data_a0c207b0bf883a0c83f20858232731db
#
_entry.id   a0c207b0bf883a0c83f20858232731db
#
_cell.length_a   1.000
_cell.length_b   1.000
_cell.length_c   1.000
_cell.angle_alpha   90.00
_cell.angle_beta   90.00
_cell.angle_gamma   90.00
#
_symmetry.space_group_name_H-M   'P 1'
#
loop_
_entity.id
_entity.type
_entity.pdbx_description
1 polymer ?
#
loop_
_entity_poly.entity_id
_entity_poly.type
_entity_poly.pdbx_seq_one_letter_code
_entity_poly.pdbx_strand_id
1 'polypeptide(L)'
;MAKALFTKATGSLFVPVGIESEQALERVKVGDVVECEWVLKRNPKFHKKFFALISVGFDLWEPPLTEHTLAMDRFGEPQKDIERYRSDVTIMAGYYTSVFDLAGNLRLEAKSISFGSMKEEEFAQLYSKVIDVILRHIPDTYSHNDITDAVDRIIGFT
;
A
#
# COMPACT_ATOMS: atom_id res chain seq x y z
N MET A 1 -18.10 -10.63 -20.86
CA MET A 1 -17.21 -11.68 -20.32
C MET A 1 -17.57 -11.92 -18.86
N ALA A 2 -17.71 -13.19 -18.45
CA ALA A 2 -17.93 -13.52 -17.05
C ALA A 2 -16.59 -13.38 -16.29
N LYS A 3 -16.64 -12.81 -15.08
CA LYS A 3 -15.49 -12.77 -14.19
C LYS A 3 -15.75 -13.70 -13.01
N ALA A 4 -14.82 -14.59 -12.72
CA ALA A 4 -14.88 -15.45 -11.56
C ALA A 4 -13.59 -15.38 -10.77
N LEU A 5 -13.68 -15.53 -9.45
CA LEU A 5 -12.55 -15.55 -8.55
C LEU A 5 -12.22 -17.00 -8.18
N PHE A 6 -10.94 -17.33 -8.20
CA PHE A 6 -10.45 -18.65 -7.84
C PHE A 6 -9.35 -18.55 -6.79
N THR A 7 -9.31 -19.51 -5.90
CA THR A 7 -8.16 -19.76 -5.05
C THR A 7 -7.48 -21.06 -5.50
N LYS A 8 -6.14 -21.07 -5.47
CA LYS A 8 -5.39 -22.30 -5.70
C LYS A 8 -5.41 -23.12 -4.41
N ALA A 9 -5.94 -24.34 -4.50
CA ALA A 9 -5.96 -25.27 -3.38
C ALA A 9 -4.64 -26.08 -3.31
N THR A 10 -4.61 -27.29 -3.88
CA THR A 10 -3.42 -28.14 -3.91
C THR A 10 -3.04 -28.49 -5.34
N GLY A 11 -1.75 -28.58 -5.63
CA GLY A 11 -1.26 -28.91 -6.97
C GLY A 11 -1.72 -27.91 -8.03
N SER A 12 -2.46 -28.38 -9.03
CA SER A 12 -3.01 -27.57 -10.13
C SER A 12 -4.51 -27.29 -9.98
N LEU A 13 -5.10 -27.56 -8.83
CA LEU A 13 -6.52 -27.38 -8.59
C LEU A 13 -6.84 -25.93 -8.22
N PHE A 14 -7.81 -25.33 -8.92
CA PHE A 14 -8.39 -24.05 -8.60
C PHE A 14 -9.85 -24.22 -8.18
N VAL A 15 -10.21 -23.59 -7.07
CA VAL A 15 -11.55 -23.65 -6.50
C VAL A 15 -12.19 -22.26 -6.59
N PRO A 16 -13.45 -22.13 -7.02
CA PRO A 16 -14.14 -20.85 -7.09
C PRO A 16 -14.30 -20.25 -5.69
N VAL A 17 -14.28 -18.93 -5.61
CA VAL A 17 -14.45 -18.18 -4.37
C VAL A 17 -15.71 -17.32 -4.49
N GLY A 18 -16.70 -17.62 -3.64
CA GLY A 18 -17.96 -16.91 -3.56
C GLY A 18 -19.02 -17.38 -4.56
N ILE A 19 -20.27 -17.12 -4.19
CA ILE A 19 -21.47 -17.59 -4.89
C ILE A 19 -21.48 -17.17 -6.38
N GLU A 20 -21.04 -15.95 -6.69
CA GLU A 20 -21.00 -15.46 -8.08
C GLU A 20 -20.03 -16.27 -8.96
N SER A 21 -18.90 -16.72 -8.37
CA SER A 21 -17.92 -17.54 -9.10
C SER A 21 -18.41 -18.96 -9.28
N GLU A 22 -19.12 -19.52 -8.32
CA GLU A 22 -19.76 -20.83 -8.42
C GLU A 22 -20.85 -20.81 -9.50
N GLN A 23 -21.72 -19.83 -9.52
CA GLN A 23 -22.76 -19.66 -10.55
C GLN A 23 -22.16 -19.46 -11.95
N ALA A 24 -21.04 -18.78 -12.07
CA ALA A 24 -20.36 -18.63 -13.35
C ALA A 24 -19.86 -19.99 -13.91
N LEU A 25 -19.49 -20.93 -13.02
CA LEU A 25 -19.03 -22.27 -13.40
C LEU A 25 -20.16 -23.26 -13.70
N GLU A 26 -21.38 -23.04 -13.21
CA GLU A 26 -22.52 -23.94 -13.50
C GLU A 26 -22.78 -24.14 -15.00
N ARG A 27 -22.36 -23.18 -15.82
CA ARG A 27 -22.49 -23.25 -17.28
C ARG A 27 -21.43 -24.11 -17.96
N VAL A 28 -20.35 -24.44 -17.25
CA VAL A 28 -19.23 -25.25 -17.76
C VAL A 28 -19.49 -26.72 -17.43
N LYS A 29 -19.53 -27.58 -18.44
CA LYS A 29 -19.76 -29.02 -18.25
C LYS A 29 -18.44 -29.75 -18.07
N VAL A 30 -18.51 -30.92 -17.45
CA VAL A 30 -17.36 -31.82 -17.36
C VAL A 30 -16.86 -32.19 -18.75
N GLY A 31 -15.58 -31.88 -19.02
CA GLY A 31 -14.95 -32.12 -20.33
C GLY A 31 -14.85 -30.87 -21.21
N ASP A 32 -15.50 -29.76 -20.83
CA ASP A 32 -15.35 -28.50 -21.56
C ASP A 32 -13.94 -27.91 -21.33
N VAL A 33 -13.38 -27.29 -22.36
CA VAL A 33 -12.12 -26.56 -22.30
C VAL A 33 -12.42 -25.09 -22.20
N VAL A 34 -11.90 -24.46 -21.14
CA VAL A 34 -12.07 -23.03 -20.87
C VAL A 34 -10.74 -22.33 -20.99
N GLU A 35 -10.68 -21.28 -21.82
CA GLU A 35 -9.53 -20.38 -21.89
C GLU A 35 -9.68 -19.30 -20.81
N CYS A 36 -8.64 -19.12 -19.99
CA CYS A 36 -8.66 -18.18 -18.88
C CYS A 36 -7.44 -17.25 -18.90
N GLU A 37 -7.68 -15.95 -18.73
CA GLU A 37 -6.64 -15.00 -18.38
C GLU A 37 -6.56 -14.82 -16.86
N TRP A 38 -5.35 -14.87 -16.31
CA TRP A 38 -5.13 -14.77 -14.88
C TRP A 38 -4.70 -13.36 -14.48
N VAL A 39 -5.41 -12.80 -13.51
CA VAL A 39 -4.96 -11.59 -12.80
C VAL A 39 -4.82 -11.94 -11.35
N LEU A 40 -3.59 -12.01 -10.86
CA LEU A 40 -3.33 -12.14 -9.42
C LEU A 40 -3.79 -10.90 -8.69
N LYS A 41 -4.80 -11.04 -7.85
CA LYS A 41 -5.21 -9.97 -6.94
C LYS A 41 -4.22 -9.89 -5.79
N ARG A 42 -3.81 -8.66 -5.44
CA ARG A 42 -2.98 -8.42 -4.27
C ARG A 42 -3.62 -9.00 -3.01
N ASN A 43 -2.81 -9.58 -2.14
CA ASN A 43 -3.26 -10.09 -0.87
C ASN A 43 -3.82 -8.95 0.01
N PRO A 44 -5.11 -8.97 0.40
CA PRO A 44 -5.71 -7.93 1.24
C PRO A 44 -5.01 -7.77 2.60
N LYS A 45 -4.47 -8.86 3.17
CA LYS A 45 -3.71 -8.82 4.42
C LYS A 45 -2.42 -8.01 4.25
N PHE A 46 -1.75 -8.12 3.11
CA PHE A 46 -0.55 -7.34 2.84
C PHE A 46 -0.87 -5.85 2.64
N HIS A 47 -2.01 -5.54 2.05
CA HIS A 47 -2.48 -4.16 1.95
C HIS A 47 -2.75 -3.55 3.34
N LYS A 48 -3.44 -4.28 4.23
CA LYS A 48 -3.62 -3.89 5.64
C LYS A 48 -2.28 -3.70 6.35
N LYS A 49 -1.32 -4.59 6.11
CA LYS A 49 0.04 -4.51 6.66
C LYS A 49 0.75 -3.20 6.28
N PHE A 50 0.58 -2.75 5.04
CA PHE A 50 1.13 -1.47 4.60
C PHE A 50 0.53 -0.28 5.36
N PHE A 51 -0.79 -0.24 5.53
CA PHE A 51 -1.43 0.85 6.29
C PHE A 51 -1.07 0.82 7.78
N ALA A 52 -0.92 -0.36 8.37
CA ALA A 52 -0.40 -0.49 9.73
C ALA A 52 1.02 0.06 9.85
N LEU A 53 1.89 -0.20 8.86
CA LEU A 53 3.24 0.37 8.79
C LEU A 53 3.21 1.90 8.71
N ILE A 54 2.34 2.46 7.86
CA ILE A 54 2.18 3.92 7.76
C ILE A 54 1.72 4.52 9.09
N SER A 55 0.77 3.88 9.79
CA SER A 55 0.29 4.34 11.10
C SER A 55 1.41 4.32 12.15
N VAL A 56 2.17 3.24 12.24
CA VAL A 56 3.32 3.13 13.16
C VAL A 56 4.34 4.23 12.88
N GLY A 57 4.73 4.42 11.63
CA GLY A 57 5.69 5.46 11.25
C GLY A 57 5.17 6.86 11.54
N PHE A 58 3.89 7.13 11.29
CA PHE A 58 3.25 8.41 11.56
C PHE A 58 3.18 8.75 13.04
N ASP A 59 2.89 7.77 13.90
CA ASP A 59 2.83 7.95 15.35
C ASP A 59 4.22 8.25 15.94
N LEU A 60 5.26 7.61 15.41
CA LEU A 60 6.65 7.80 15.88
C LEU A 60 7.36 9.01 15.26
N TRP A 61 6.83 9.53 14.15
CA TRP A 61 7.43 10.67 13.45
C TRP A 61 7.07 11.98 14.12
N GLU A 62 8.07 12.79 14.42
CA GLU A 62 7.89 14.19 14.85
C GLU A 62 8.38 15.13 13.74
N PRO A 63 7.53 16.06 13.27
CA PRO A 63 7.92 17.01 12.25
C PRO A 63 9.12 17.85 12.71
N PRO A 64 10.20 17.94 11.91
CA PRO A 64 11.30 18.81 12.25
C PRO A 64 10.84 20.27 12.21
N LEU A 65 11.22 21.04 13.23
CA LEU A 65 10.99 22.48 13.25
C LEU A 65 11.93 23.15 12.24
N THR A 66 11.37 23.82 11.24
CA THR A 66 12.11 24.59 10.24
C THR A 66 11.81 26.08 10.40
N GLU A 67 12.61 26.94 9.76
CA GLU A 67 12.35 28.39 9.74
C GLU A 67 10.96 28.71 9.15
N HIS A 68 10.47 27.88 8.23
CA HIS A 68 9.13 28.01 7.66
C HIS A 68 8.01 27.68 8.66
N THR A 69 8.24 26.75 9.60
CA THR A 69 7.30 26.44 10.68
C THR A 69 7.27 27.52 11.76
N LEU A 70 8.33 28.30 11.90
CA LEU A 70 8.38 29.43 12.80
C LEU A 70 7.67 30.70 12.26
N ALA A 71 7.38 30.73 10.95
CA ALA A 71 6.62 31.82 10.30
C ALA A 71 5.10 31.57 10.31
N MET A 72 4.59 30.90 11.34
CA MET A 72 3.20 30.40 11.43
C MET A 72 2.11 31.46 11.45
N ASP A 73 2.42 32.69 11.79
CA ASP A 73 1.44 33.80 11.94
C ASP A 73 0.59 34.02 10.68
N ARG A 74 1.05 33.54 9.54
CA ARG A 74 0.39 33.78 8.24
C ARG A 74 -0.58 32.68 7.80
N PHE A 75 -0.38 31.43 8.24
CA PHE A 75 -1.11 30.25 7.75
C PHE A 75 -1.75 29.39 8.86
N GLY A 76 -1.60 29.80 10.13
CA GLY A 76 -2.02 29.01 11.28
C GLY A 76 -1.03 27.90 11.64
N GLU A 77 -1.32 27.18 12.71
CA GLU A 77 -0.46 26.11 13.23
C GLU A 77 -0.57 24.86 12.32
N PRO A 78 0.56 24.38 11.75
CA PRO A 78 0.55 23.19 10.93
C PRO A 78 0.27 21.95 11.78
N GLN A 79 -0.54 21.03 11.24
CA GLN A 79 -0.88 19.78 11.88
C GLN A 79 -0.31 18.60 11.11
N LYS A 80 -0.05 17.48 11.81
CA LYS A 80 0.30 16.21 11.19
C LYS A 80 -0.92 15.67 10.43
N ASP A 81 -0.71 15.25 9.18
CA ASP A 81 -1.73 14.63 8.34
C ASP A 81 -1.21 13.28 7.82
N ILE A 82 -1.95 12.20 8.09
CA ILE A 82 -1.52 10.84 7.77
C ILE A 82 -1.51 10.56 6.26
N GLU A 83 -2.42 11.15 5.50
CA GLU A 83 -2.45 10.97 4.04
C GLU A 83 -1.29 11.70 3.38
N ARG A 84 -0.94 12.88 3.88
CA ARG A 84 0.24 13.60 3.44
C ARG A 84 1.51 12.83 3.79
N TYR A 85 1.62 12.33 5.02
CA TYR A 85 2.73 11.50 5.46
C TYR A 85 2.89 10.26 4.56
N ARG A 86 1.80 9.52 4.32
CA ARG A 86 1.79 8.37 3.41
C ARG A 86 2.30 8.72 2.02
N SER A 87 1.84 9.85 1.48
CA SER A 87 2.28 10.33 0.16
C SER A 87 3.78 10.64 0.15
N ASP A 88 4.27 11.34 1.16
CA ASP A 88 5.67 11.74 1.25
C ASP A 88 6.60 10.53 1.40
N VAL A 89 6.28 9.55 2.27
CA VAL A 89 7.11 8.34 2.40
C VAL A 89 7.07 7.49 1.12
N THR A 90 5.95 7.48 0.39
CA THR A 90 5.83 6.78 -0.91
C THR A 90 6.73 7.44 -1.96
N ILE A 91 6.72 8.77 -2.05
CA ILE A 91 7.59 9.55 -2.94
C ILE A 91 9.06 9.31 -2.60
N MET A 92 9.42 9.39 -1.31
CA MET A 92 10.79 9.19 -0.83
C MET A 92 11.28 7.75 -1.02
N ALA A 93 10.38 6.77 -1.06
CA ALA A 93 10.68 5.39 -1.44
C ALA A 93 10.92 5.22 -2.95
N GLY A 94 10.77 6.29 -3.76
CA GLY A 94 10.98 6.29 -5.20
C GLY A 94 9.76 5.94 -6.04
N TYR A 95 8.57 5.94 -5.45
CA TYR A 95 7.30 5.62 -6.12
C TYR A 95 6.46 6.87 -6.35
N TYR A 96 6.80 7.59 -7.41
CA TYR A 96 6.15 8.86 -7.76
C TYR A 96 5.94 9.01 -9.27
N THR A 97 5.10 9.96 -9.62
CA THR A 97 4.96 10.53 -10.96
C THR A 97 5.31 12.01 -10.90
N SER A 98 5.89 12.52 -11.98
CA SER A 98 6.21 13.93 -12.10
C SER A 98 5.10 14.64 -12.86
N VAL A 99 4.56 15.70 -12.28
CA VAL A 99 3.48 16.52 -12.86
C VAL A 99 3.84 17.99 -12.82
N PHE A 100 3.21 18.81 -13.66
CA PHE A 100 3.32 20.27 -13.57
C PHE A 100 2.21 20.82 -12.69
N ASP A 101 2.54 21.78 -11.83
CA ASP A 101 1.51 22.61 -11.19
C ASP A 101 0.99 23.69 -12.16
N LEU A 102 -0.03 24.44 -11.72
CA LEU A 102 -0.63 25.49 -12.56
C LEU A 102 0.38 26.59 -12.98
N ALA A 103 1.40 26.82 -12.18
CA ALA A 103 2.48 27.79 -12.46
C ALA A 103 3.60 27.21 -13.35
N GLY A 104 3.51 25.93 -13.73
CA GLY A 104 4.50 25.25 -14.55
C GLY A 104 5.71 24.69 -13.78
N ASN A 105 5.65 24.67 -12.44
CA ASN A 105 6.69 24.06 -11.63
C ASN A 105 6.52 22.54 -11.56
N LEU A 106 7.65 21.84 -11.47
CA LEU A 106 7.67 20.40 -11.26
C LEU A 106 7.15 20.05 -9.86
N ARG A 107 6.19 19.13 -9.80
CA ARG A 107 5.73 18.49 -8.55
C ARG A 107 5.83 16.98 -8.65
N LEU A 108 6.15 16.34 -7.53
CA LEU A 108 6.12 14.90 -7.40
C LEU A 108 4.83 14.49 -6.69
N GLU A 109 4.13 13.52 -7.25
CA GLU A 109 2.93 12.93 -6.66
C GLU A 109 3.15 11.44 -6.43
N ALA A 110 2.70 10.94 -5.27
CA ALA A 110 2.83 9.53 -4.94
C ALA A 110 2.06 8.66 -5.94
N LYS A 111 2.68 7.58 -6.39
CA LYS A 111 1.98 6.57 -7.20
C LYS A 111 0.83 5.96 -6.40
N SER A 112 -0.27 5.67 -7.08
CA SER A 112 -1.39 4.95 -6.48
C SER A 112 -0.96 3.54 -6.07
N ILE A 113 -1.26 3.20 -4.83
CA ILE A 113 -1.05 1.87 -4.26
C ILE A 113 -2.29 0.97 -4.37
N SER A 114 -3.31 1.39 -5.13
CA SER A 114 -4.53 0.61 -5.32
C SER A 114 -4.24 -0.74 -6.00
N PHE A 115 -5.13 -1.71 -5.78
CA PHE A 115 -5.00 -3.06 -6.35
C PHE A 115 -4.92 -3.08 -7.89
N GLY A 116 -5.55 -2.11 -8.54
CA GLY A 116 -5.52 -1.98 -10.00
C GLY A 116 -4.29 -1.27 -10.56
N SER A 117 -3.57 -0.52 -9.73
CA SER A 117 -2.50 0.37 -10.18
C SER A 117 -1.10 -0.17 -9.93
N MET A 118 -0.93 -1.10 -8.96
CA MET A 118 0.37 -1.61 -8.56
C MET A 118 0.31 -3.13 -8.39
N LYS A 119 1.26 -3.85 -9.01
CA LYS A 119 1.39 -5.31 -8.90
C LYS A 119 1.92 -5.73 -7.53
N GLU A 120 1.70 -7.01 -7.16
CA GLU A 120 2.12 -7.56 -5.86
C GLU A 120 3.62 -7.41 -5.61
N GLU A 121 4.46 -7.74 -6.60
CA GLU A 121 5.92 -7.65 -6.47
C GLU A 121 6.39 -6.21 -6.31
N GLU A 122 5.81 -5.28 -7.06
CA GLU A 122 6.11 -3.85 -6.94
C GLU A 122 5.69 -3.32 -5.56
N PHE A 123 4.55 -3.77 -5.06
CA PHE A 123 4.05 -3.40 -3.73
C PHE A 123 4.94 -3.96 -2.60
N ALA A 124 5.45 -5.19 -2.75
CA ALA A 124 6.39 -5.76 -1.79
C ALA A 124 7.71 -4.97 -1.72
N GLN A 125 8.21 -4.51 -2.87
CA GLN A 125 9.39 -3.63 -2.92
C GLN A 125 9.10 -2.26 -2.31
N LEU A 126 7.94 -1.67 -2.58
CA LEU A 126 7.51 -0.42 -1.95
C LEU A 126 7.49 -0.57 -0.44
N TYR A 127 6.86 -1.64 0.08
CA TYR A 127 6.79 -1.90 1.52
C TYR A 127 8.16 -1.90 2.18
N SER A 128 9.12 -2.64 1.61
CA SER A 128 10.49 -2.70 2.12
C SER A 128 11.17 -1.32 2.12
N LYS A 129 11.06 -0.57 1.02
CA LYS A 129 11.66 0.77 0.91
C LYS A 129 11.00 1.78 1.83
N VAL A 130 9.70 1.65 2.09
CA VAL A 130 8.98 2.53 3.03
C VAL A 130 9.47 2.31 4.46
N ILE A 131 9.77 1.07 4.88
CA ILE A 131 10.41 0.83 6.19
C ILE A 131 11.72 1.59 6.29
N ASP A 132 12.58 1.53 5.27
CA ASP A 132 13.87 2.23 5.25
C ASP A 132 13.70 3.75 5.31
N VAL A 133 12.66 4.29 4.64
CA VAL A 133 12.32 5.72 4.71
C VAL A 133 11.86 6.10 6.12
N ILE A 134 10.95 5.33 6.70
CA ILE A 134 10.42 5.58 8.06
C ILE A 134 11.58 5.59 9.08
N LEU A 135 12.45 4.58 9.05
CA LEU A 135 13.60 4.49 9.97
C LEU A 135 14.54 5.70 9.91
N ARG A 136 14.63 6.38 8.77
CA ARG A 136 15.44 7.61 8.63
C ARG A 136 14.78 8.87 9.19
N HIS A 137 13.48 8.82 9.51
CA HIS A 137 12.69 9.98 9.93
C HIS A 137 12.07 9.84 11.32
N ILE A 138 12.36 8.74 12.02
CA ILE A 138 11.97 8.51 13.42
C ILE A 138 13.24 8.46 14.29
N PRO A 139 13.14 8.51 15.63
CA PRO A 139 14.31 8.40 16.50
C PRO A 139 15.14 7.15 16.25
N ASP A 140 16.49 7.28 16.29
CA ASP A 140 17.45 6.20 16.06
C ASP A 140 17.38 5.04 17.08
N THR A 141 16.56 5.20 18.11
CA THR A 141 16.29 4.15 19.11
C THR A 141 15.46 3.00 18.57
N TYR A 142 14.76 3.19 17.44
CA TYR A 142 13.93 2.17 16.81
C TYR A 142 14.68 1.42 15.72
N SER A 143 14.62 0.11 15.77
CA SER A 143 15.17 -0.79 14.76
C SER A 143 14.10 -1.26 13.77
N HIS A 144 14.53 -1.90 12.68
CA HIS A 144 13.65 -2.56 11.72
C HIS A 144 12.73 -3.59 12.41
N ASN A 145 13.26 -4.34 13.39
CA ASN A 145 12.48 -5.34 14.13
C ASN A 145 11.39 -4.70 14.99
N ASP A 146 11.69 -3.58 15.65
CA ASP A 146 10.70 -2.85 16.46
C ASP A 146 9.50 -2.39 15.62
N ILE A 147 9.76 -1.87 14.43
CA ILE A 147 8.72 -1.47 13.48
C ILE A 147 7.91 -2.69 13.01
N THR A 148 8.58 -3.78 12.62
CA THR A 148 7.93 -4.99 12.15
C THR A 148 7.06 -5.61 13.23
N ASP A 149 7.55 -5.70 14.47
CA ASP A 149 6.81 -6.23 15.61
C ASP A 149 5.60 -5.35 15.97
N ALA A 150 5.73 -4.03 15.86
CA ALA A 150 4.62 -3.11 16.07
C ALA A 150 3.52 -3.30 15.02
N VAL A 151 3.90 -3.43 13.75
CA VAL A 151 2.98 -3.70 12.64
C VAL A 151 2.28 -5.05 12.83
N ASP A 152 3.00 -6.11 13.16
CA ASP A 152 2.44 -7.45 13.33
C ASP A 152 1.48 -7.51 14.52
N ARG A 153 1.73 -6.75 15.59
CA ARG A 153 0.77 -6.58 16.69
C ARG A 153 -0.54 -5.94 16.24
N ILE A 154 -0.49 -4.86 15.47
CA ILE A 154 -1.68 -4.19 14.96
C ILE A 154 -2.52 -5.15 14.11
N ILE A 155 -1.88 -5.93 13.22
CA ILE A 155 -2.57 -6.88 12.34
C ILE A 155 -3.09 -8.08 13.12
N GLY A 156 -2.40 -8.54 14.15
CA GLY A 156 -2.82 -9.64 14.99
C GLY A 156 -4.08 -9.34 15.82
N PHE A 157 -4.40 -8.07 16.01
CA PHE A 157 -5.64 -7.62 16.69
C PHE A 157 -6.82 -7.39 15.75
N THR A 158 -6.65 -7.51 14.44
CA THR A 158 -7.68 -7.35 13.40
C THR A 158 -7.99 -8.66 12.68
#